data_b751f075552fa9027c688f26b0e17266
#
_entry.id   b751f075552fa9027c688f26b0e17266
#
_cell.length_a   1.000
_cell.length_b   1.000
_cell.length_c   1.000
_cell.angle_alpha   90.00
_cell.angle_beta   90.00
_cell.angle_gamma   90.00
#
_symmetry.space_group_name_H-M   'P 1'
#
loop_
_entity.id
_entity.type
_entity.pdbx_description
1 polymer ?
#
loop_
_entity_poly.entity_id
_entity_poly.type
_entity_poly.pdbx_seq_one_letter_code
_entity_poly.pdbx_strand_id
1 'polypeptide(L)'
;QKKQIEYFIKKKMDVIVIIAVDSTSLSDEVKKARDDGIKVIAYDRLINNSDVDLYISFDNETVGRFMADAMIKAMPEGGNILKINGPSKDNNVSLVNAGFDKEITHHDIEIIDTYYASEWKGEEAFNYLTDNPDKASKVQGIMCGNDSLAGQAVKYLSEQRKAGEIAV
;
A
#
# COMPACT_ATOMS: atom_id res chain seq x y z
N GLN A 1 -2.88 10.17 16.13
CA GLN A 1 -1.43 10.19 16.35
C GLN A 1 -0.91 11.53 16.86
N LYS A 2 -1.34 12.71 16.35
CA LYS A 2 -0.87 14.03 16.82
C LYS A 2 -0.93 14.17 18.35
N LYS A 3 -2.10 13.92 18.96
CA LYS A 3 -2.27 13.96 20.42
C LYS A 3 -1.38 13.00 21.18
N GLN A 4 -1.03 11.86 20.57
CA GLN A 4 -0.11 10.89 21.19
C GLN A 4 1.32 11.43 21.22
N ILE A 5 1.77 12.06 20.11
CA ILE A 5 3.09 12.68 20.04
C ILE A 5 3.18 13.85 21.04
N GLU A 6 2.18 14.73 21.06
CA GLU A 6 2.09 15.83 22.04
C GLU A 6 2.15 15.32 23.51
N TYR A 7 1.49 14.19 23.79
CA TYR A 7 1.57 13.55 25.10
C TYR A 7 2.98 13.08 25.42
N PHE A 8 3.68 12.44 24.46
CA PHE A 8 5.06 11.98 24.67
C PHE A 8 6.04 13.14 24.84
N ILE A 9 5.84 14.25 24.09
CA ILE A 9 6.61 15.49 24.29
C ILE A 9 6.42 16.01 25.70
N LYS A 10 5.16 16.14 26.16
CA LYS A 10 4.85 16.59 27.53
C LYS A 10 5.45 15.68 28.61
N LYS A 11 5.59 14.38 28.32
CA LYS A 11 6.22 13.41 29.22
C LYS A 11 7.75 13.43 29.16
N LYS A 12 8.34 14.24 28.29
CA LYS A 12 9.79 14.34 28.09
C LYS A 12 10.44 12.99 27.81
N MET A 13 9.85 12.24 26.85
CA MET A 13 10.46 10.99 26.40
C MET A 13 11.77 11.27 25.68
N ASP A 14 12.75 10.38 25.79
CA ASP A 14 14.04 10.53 25.09
C ASP A 14 13.93 10.22 23.61
N VAL A 15 13.05 9.27 23.24
CA VAL A 15 12.84 8.79 21.87
C VAL A 15 11.36 8.54 21.62
N ILE A 16 10.88 8.90 20.44
CA ILE A 16 9.54 8.55 19.95
C ILE A 16 9.70 7.74 18.65
N VAL A 17 9.13 6.53 18.62
CA VAL A 17 9.03 5.72 17.40
C VAL A 17 7.62 5.88 16.83
N ILE A 18 7.52 6.23 15.57
CA ILE A 18 6.25 6.54 14.90
C ILE A 18 6.07 5.62 13.69
N ILE A 19 4.94 4.91 13.64
CA ILE A 19 4.41 4.27 12.44
C ILE A 19 3.29 5.19 11.95
N ALA A 20 3.55 5.98 10.93
CA ALA A 20 2.62 7.01 10.47
C ALA A 20 1.40 6.40 9.76
N VAL A 21 0.19 6.82 10.15
CA VAL A 21 -1.06 6.46 9.44
C VAL A 21 -1.21 7.29 8.16
N ASP A 22 -0.76 8.54 8.20
CA ASP A 22 -0.76 9.49 7.09
C ASP A 22 0.64 10.09 6.99
N SER A 23 1.27 9.94 5.82
CA SER A 23 2.67 10.32 5.59
C SER A 23 2.91 11.83 5.61
N THR A 24 1.87 12.67 5.57
CA THR A 24 1.99 14.12 5.42
C THR A 24 1.52 14.91 6.65
N SER A 25 0.77 14.30 7.54
CA SER A 25 0.04 15.01 8.59
C SER A 25 0.82 15.25 9.89
N LEU A 26 2.02 14.66 10.05
CA LEU A 26 2.75 14.65 11.32
C LEU A 26 4.05 15.50 11.35
N SER A 27 4.36 16.21 10.26
CA SER A 27 5.60 16.97 10.14
C SER A 27 5.79 18.03 11.24
N ASP A 28 4.71 18.74 11.61
CA ASP A 28 4.74 19.76 12.66
C ASP A 28 5.00 19.14 14.04
N GLU A 29 4.38 18.01 14.33
CA GLU A 29 4.57 17.29 15.60
C GLU A 29 5.98 16.71 15.72
N VAL A 30 6.53 16.19 14.61
CA VAL A 30 7.93 15.73 14.55
C VAL A 30 8.86 16.92 14.82
N LYS A 31 8.63 18.06 14.19
CA LYS A 31 9.43 19.26 14.43
C LYS A 31 9.38 19.69 15.90
N LYS A 32 8.20 19.76 16.52
CA LYS A 32 8.05 20.09 17.96
C LYS A 32 8.83 19.12 18.84
N ALA A 33 8.73 17.82 18.59
CA ALA A 33 9.46 16.81 19.36
C ALA A 33 10.97 17.03 19.27
N ARG A 34 11.50 17.28 18.09
CA ARG A 34 12.93 17.53 17.87
C ARG A 34 13.40 18.85 18.47
N ASP A 35 12.60 19.91 18.37
CA ASP A 35 12.90 21.21 19.00
C ASP A 35 13.02 21.06 20.54
N ASP A 36 12.28 20.12 21.14
CA ASP A 36 12.38 19.74 22.58
C ASP A 36 13.52 18.74 22.86
N GLY A 37 14.35 18.40 21.87
CA GLY A 37 15.51 17.50 22.02
C GLY A 37 15.18 16.01 22.00
N ILE A 38 13.94 15.63 21.65
CA ILE A 38 13.49 14.25 21.56
C ILE A 38 13.90 13.64 20.23
N LYS A 39 14.49 12.45 20.25
CA LYS A 39 14.81 11.71 19.02
C LYS A 39 13.55 11.11 18.41
N VAL A 40 13.39 11.22 17.07
CA VAL A 40 12.23 10.71 16.35
C VAL A 40 12.67 9.67 15.33
N ILE A 41 12.09 8.48 15.42
CA ILE A 41 12.30 7.38 14.47
C ILE A 41 10.99 7.16 13.70
N ALA A 42 11.03 7.30 12.37
CA ALA A 42 9.97 6.81 11.51
C ALA A 42 10.23 5.32 11.22
N TYR A 43 9.29 4.47 11.62
CA TYR A 43 9.39 3.03 11.42
C TYR A 43 8.33 2.56 10.43
N ASP A 44 8.74 1.72 9.48
CA ASP A 44 7.92 1.21 8.37
C ASP A 44 7.45 2.30 7.41
N ARG A 45 6.76 3.34 7.87
CA ARG A 45 6.14 4.38 7.04
C ARG A 45 6.86 5.71 7.19
N LEU A 46 7.28 6.27 6.05
CA LEU A 46 7.93 7.58 6.02
C LEU A 46 6.95 8.68 6.42
N ILE A 47 7.46 9.66 7.17
CA ILE A 47 6.77 10.92 7.44
C ILE A 47 7.38 11.97 6.49
N ASN A 48 6.64 12.32 5.45
CA ASN A 48 7.09 13.27 4.44
C ASN A 48 7.28 14.68 5.03
N ASN A 49 8.20 15.45 4.45
CA ASN A 49 8.49 16.82 4.86
C ASN A 49 8.84 16.92 6.36
N SER A 50 9.44 15.91 6.93
CA SER A 50 9.90 15.88 8.30
C SER A 50 11.38 15.51 8.35
N ASP A 51 12.07 16.06 9.36
CA ASP A 51 13.47 15.79 9.63
C ASP A 51 13.58 14.77 10.78
N VAL A 52 13.21 13.51 10.52
CA VAL A 52 13.35 12.43 11.50
C VAL A 52 14.82 12.05 11.68
N ASP A 53 15.21 11.62 12.91
CA ASP A 53 16.59 11.20 13.19
C ASP A 53 16.96 9.88 12.52
N LEU A 54 15.98 9.01 12.29
CA LEU A 54 16.15 7.73 11.62
C LEU A 54 14.85 7.31 10.92
N TYR A 55 14.97 6.79 9.70
CA TYR A 55 13.89 6.09 9.01
C TYR A 55 14.32 4.64 8.74
N ILE A 56 13.47 3.69 9.12
CA ILE A 56 13.70 2.26 8.93
C ILE A 56 12.50 1.67 8.19
N SER A 57 12.71 1.11 7.02
CA SER A 57 11.68 0.44 6.21
C SER A 57 12.30 -0.61 5.29
N PHE A 58 11.47 -1.25 4.48
CA PHE A 58 11.89 -2.10 3.37
C PHE A 58 12.17 -1.26 2.12
N ASP A 59 12.85 -1.85 1.14
CA ASP A 59 12.90 -1.33 -0.22
C ASP A 59 11.56 -1.63 -0.92
N ASN A 60 10.59 -0.75 -0.71
CA ASN A 60 9.23 -0.94 -1.20
C ASN A 60 9.11 -0.88 -2.73
N GLU A 61 10.03 -0.19 -3.44
CA GLU A 61 10.07 -0.25 -4.90
C GLU A 61 10.50 -1.65 -5.36
N THR A 62 11.51 -2.26 -4.71
CA THR A 62 11.90 -3.64 -5.00
C THR A 62 10.78 -4.63 -4.66
N VAL A 63 10.00 -4.41 -3.59
CA VAL A 63 8.80 -5.22 -3.29
C VAL A 63 7.81 -5.13 -4.46
N GLY A 64 7.51 -3.93 -4.93
CA GLY A 64 6.63 -3.72 -6.09
C GLY A 64 7.11 -4.45 -7.34
N ARG A 65 8.41 -4.39 -7.62
CA ARG A 65 9.01 -5.12 -8.74
C ARG A 65 8.82 -6.64 -8.59
N PHE A 66 9.04 -7.20 -7.41
CA PHE A 66 8.82 -8.64 -7.19
C PHE A 66 7.35 -9.05 -7.36
N MET A 67 6.40 -8.19 -6.98
CA MET A 67 4.97 -8.42 -7.23
C MET A 67 4.67 -8.42 -8.73
N ALA A 68 5.26 -7.48 -9.49
CA ALA A 68 5.14 -7.45 -10.95
C ALA A 68 5.74 -8.70 -11.60
N ASP A 69 6.95 -9.12 -11.20
CA ASP A 69 7.60 -10.36 -11.67
C ASP A 69 6.69 -11.59 -11.44
N ALA A 70 6.02 -11.66 -10.30
CA ALA A 70 5.09 -12.75 -9.99
C ALA A 70 3.86 -12.70 -10.90
N MET A 71 3.28 -11.51 -11.11
CA MET A 71 2.13 -11.30 -11.99
C MET A 71 2.46 -11.65 -13.44
N ILE A 72 3.60 -11.19 -13.96
CA ILE A 72 4.09 -11.49 -15.32
C ILE A 72 4.24 -13.00 -15.51
N LYS A 73 4.81 -13.72 -14.53
CA LYS A 73 4.93 -15.17 -14.58
C LYS A 73 3.58 -15.89 -14.56
N ALA A 74 2.60 -15.37 -13.85
CA ALA A 74 1.26 -15.91 -13.78
C ALA A 74 0.43 -15.59 -15.05
N MET A 75 0.82 -14.57 -15.80
CA MET A 75 0.14 -14.09 -17.00
C MET A 75 1.08 -14.05 -18.22
N PRO A 76 1.58 -15.21 -18.69
CA PRO A 76 2.58 -15.26 -19.76
C PRO A 76 2.08 -14.73 -21.10
N GLU A 77 0.76 -14.75 -21.33
CA GLU A 77 0.11 -14.22 -22.53
C GLU A 77 -0.29 -12.74 -22.39
N GLY A 78 0.07 -12.10 -21.25
CA GLY A 78 -0.35 -10.76 -20.93
C GLY A 78 -1.83 -10.64 -20.56
N GLY A 79 -2.42 -9.45 -20.75
CA GLY A 79 -3.83 -9.19 -20.51
C GLY A 79 -4.07 -8.01 -19.57
N ASN A 80 -5.30 -7.91 -19.08
CA ASN A 80 -5.74 -6.80 -18.25
C ASN A 80 -5.63 -7.13 -16.75
N ILE A 81 -5.26 -6.15 -15.95
CA ILE A 81 -5.26 -6.28 -14.49
C ILE A 81 -6.02 -5.13 -13.81
N LEU A 82 -6.51 -5.42 -12.62
CA LEU A 82 -6.91 -4.42 -11.63
C LEU A 82 -5.82 -4.26 -10.57
N LYS A 83 -5.67 -3.05 -10.06
CA LYS A 83 -4.86 -2.79 -8.86
C LYS A 83 -5.78 -2.42 -7.70
N ILE A 84 -5.69 -3.16 -6.60
CA ILE A 84 -6.42 -2.90 -5.36
C ILE A 84 -5.40 -2.57 -4.28
N ASN A 85 -5.21 -1.29 -4.05
CA ASN A 85 -4.21 -0.76 -3.14
C ASN A 85 -4.78 -0.46 -1.75
N GLY A 86 -3.89 -0.30 -0.77
CA GLY A 86 -4.18 0.34 0.50
C GLY A 86 -4.37 1.86 0.36
N PRO A 87 -4.42 2.58 1.50
CA PRO A 87 -4.65 4.03 1.51
C PRO A 87 -3.63 4.81 0.70
N SER A 88 -4.09 5.70 -0.18
CA SER A 88 -3.23 6.54 -1.03
C SER A 88 -2.31 7.51 -0.25
N LYS A 89 -2.62 7.74 1.04
CA LYS A 89 -1.81 8.55 1.96
C LYS A 89 -0.67 7.78 2.63
N ASP A 90 -0.59 6.48 2.42
CA ASP A 90 0.52 5.64 2.86
C ASP A 90 1.64 5.70 1.83
N ASN A 91 2.82 6.21 2.23
CA ASN A 91 3.94 6.35 1.33
C ASN A 91 4.42 5.01 0.74
N ASN A 92 4.29 3.91 1.48
CA ASN A 92 4.66 2.58 1.00
C ASN A 92 3.81 2.17 -0.22
N VAL A 93 2.52 2.53 -0.25
CA VAL A 93 1.65 2.28 -1.42
C VAL A 93 2.21 2.95 -2.67
N SER A 94 2.67 4.19 -2.56
CA SER A 94 3.27 4.92 -3.69
C SER A 94 4.55 4.26 -4.19
N LEU A 95 5.41 3.82 -3.27
CA LEU A 95 6.68 3.15 -3.62
C LEU A 95 6.47 1.78 -4.24
N VAL A 96 5.58 0.95 -3.66
CA VAL A 96 5.22 -0.36 -4.23
C VAL A 96 4.64 -0.19 -5.63
N ASN A 97 3.72 0.76 -5.81
CA ASN A 97 3.17 1.05 -7.15
C ASN A 97 4.24 1.50 -8.13
N ALA A 98 5.17 2.36 -7.72
CA ALA A 98 6.25 2.83 -8.60
C ALA A 98 7.12 1.66 -9.12
N GLY A 99 7.49 0.73 -8.23
CA GLY A 99 8.23 -0.48 -8.61
C GLY A 99 7.43 -1.41 -9.52
N PHE A 100 6.15 -1.66 -9.18
CA PHE A 100 5.24 -2.51 -9.94
C PHE A 100 4.99 -1.95 -11.35
N ASP A 101 4.60 -0.70 -11.46
CA ASP A 101 4.22 -0.06 -12.73
C ASP A 101 5.43 0.03 -13.69
N LYS A 102 6.62 0.32 -13.15
CA LYS A 102 7.86 0.36 -13.92
C LYS A 102 8.17 -0.98 -14.56
N GLU A 103 8.02 -2.08 -13.82
CA GLU A 103 8.33 -3.42 -14.34
C GLU A 103 7.28 -3.86 -15.37
N ILE A 104 6.00 -3.67 -15.09
CA ILE A 104 4.90 -4.06 -16.00
C ILE A 104 4.92 -3.33 -17.34
N THR A 105 5.44 -2.09 -17.40
CA THR A 105 5.47 -1.26 -18.63
C THR A 105 6.15 -1.95 -19.82
N HIS A 106 6.98 -2.94 -19.58
CA HIS A 106 7.72 -3.68 -20.62
C HIS A 106 7.03 -4.98 -21.06
N HIS A 107 5.79 -5.23 -20.60
CA HIS A 107 5.04 -6.45 -20.85
C HIS A 107 3.64 -6.12 -21.40
N ASP A 108 3.01 -7.07 -22.09
CA ASP A 108 1.64 -6.93 -22.63
C ASP A 108 0.58 -7.03 -21.53
N ILE A 109 0.76 -6.27 -20.44
CA ILE A 109 -0.17 -6.20 -19.32
C ILE A 109 -0.67 -4.76 -19.17
N GLU A 110 -2.01 -4.60 -19.23
CA GLU A 110 -2.66 -3.30 -19.10
C GLU A 110 -3.36 -3.17 -17.74
N ILE A 111 -3.09 -2.07 -17.03
CA ILE A 111 -3.80 -1.71 -15.81
C ILE A 111 -5.08 -0.97 -16.22
N ILE A 112 -6.23 -1.66 -16.18
CA ILE A 112 -7.50 -1.07 -16.63
C ILE A 112 -8.18 -0.23 -15.54
N ASP A 113 -7.84 -0.44 -14.27
CA ASP A 113 -8.30 0.40 -13.16
C ASP A 113 -7.42 0.26 -11.92
N THR A 114 -7.43 1.29 -11.09
CA THR A 114 -6.73 1.31 -9.80
C THR A 114 -7.66 1.80 -8.71
N TYR A 115 -7.94 0.94 -7.73
CA TYR A 115 -8.72 1.28 -6.54
C TYR A 115 -7.79 1.48 -5.34
N TYR A 116 -8.10 2.47 -4.52
CA TYR A 116 -7.43 2.74 -3.25
C TYR A 116 -8.41 2.57 -2.10
N ALA A 117 -8.20 1.54 -1.29
CA ALA A 117 -8.96 1.34 -0.06
C ALA A 117 -8.72 2.51 0.92
N SER A 118 -9.74 2.87 1.68
CA SER A 118 -9.63 3.92 2.70
C SER A 118 -8.79 3.48 3.90
N GLU A 119 -8.82 2.17 4.16
CA GLU A 119 -8.02 1.47 5.16
C GLU A 119 -7.47 0.17 4.57
N TRP A 120 -6.58 -0.52 5.31
CA TRP A 120 -6.02 -1.81 4.89
C TRP A 120 -6.98 -2.99 5.17
N LYS A 121 -8.29 -2.78 5.03
CA LYS A 121 -9.33 -3.78 5.30
C LYS A 121 -9.72 -4.54 4.05
N GLY A 122 -9.67 -5.86 4.13
CA GLY A 122 -9.98 -6.74 3.00
C GLY A 122 -11.38 -6.56 2.44
N GLU A 123 -12.38 -6.28 3.29
CA GLU A 123 -13.78 -6.08 2.87
C GLU A 123 -13.91 -5.01 1.77
N GLU A 124 -13.03 -4.01 1.76
CA GLU A 124 -13.05 -2.98 0.73
C GLU A 124 -12.73 -3.54 -0.66
N ALA A 125 -11.85 -4.54 -0.76
CA ALA A 125 -11.56 -5.22 -2.03
C ALA A 125 -12.76 -6.04 -2.51
N PHE A 126 -13.41 -6.78 -1.61
CA PHE A 126 -14.61 -7.54 -1.94
C PHE A 126 -15.75 -6.64 -2.44
N ASN A 127 -16.01 -5.55 -1.72
CA ASN A 127 -17.04 -4.58 -2.08
C ASN A 127 -16.74 -3.91 -3.42
N TYR A 128 -15.50 -3.46 -3.63
CA TYR A 128 -15.09 -2.86 -4.89
C TYR A 128 -15.34 -3.80 -6.08
N LEU A 129 -14.98 -5.08 -5.98
CA LEU A 129 -15.19 -6.06 -7.05
C LEU A 129 -16.67 -6.36 -7.26
N THR A 130 -17.47 -6.40 -6.17
CA THR A 130 -18.92 -6.59 -6.22
C THR A 130 -19.62 -5.42 -6.91
N ASP A 131 -19.19 -4.21 -6.64
CA ASP A 131 -19.76 -2.99 -7.22
C ASP A 131 -19.28 -2.72 -8.65
N ASN A 132 -18.22 -3.40 -9.11
CA ASN A 132 -17.63 -3.24 -10.44
C ASN A 132 -17.50 -4.59 -11.21
N PRO A 133 -18.58 -5.36 -11.38
CA PRO A 133 -18.52 -6.69 -11.99
C PRO A 133 -18.03 -6.64 -13.45
N ASP A 134 -18.35 -5.56 -14.17
CA ASP A 134 -17.91 -5.38 -15.56
C ASP A 134 -16.38 -5.24 -15.68
N LYS A 135 -15.72 -4.62 -14.70
CA LYS A 135 -14.27 -4.54 -14.65
C LYS A 135 -13.68 -5.89 -14.24
N ALA A 136 -14.22 -6.48 -13.16
CA ALA A 136 -13.78 -7.78 -12.65
C ALA A 136 -13.90 -8.93 -13.70
N SER A 137 -14.83 -8.81 -14.65
CA SER A 137 -15.00 -9.80 -15.72
C SER A 137 -13.99 -9.70 -16.86
N LYS A 138 -13.26 -8.59 -16.97
CA LYS A 138 -12.34 -8.29 -18.09
C LYS A 138 -10.87 -8.55 -17.76
N VAL A 139 -10.56 -8.93 -16.52
CA VAL A 139 -9.17 -9.05 -16.09
C VAL A 139 -8.69 -10.48 -16.00
N GLN A 140 -7.41 -10.68 -16.22
CA GLN A 140 -6.67 -11.91 -16.05
C GLN A 140 -5.86 -11.91 -14.75
N GLY A 141 -5.70 -10.73 -14.12
CA GLY A 141 -5.00 -10.60 -12.85
C GLY A 141 -5.54 -9.48 -11.97
N ILE A 142 -5.32 -9.60 -10.66
CA ILE A 142 -5.65 -8.58 -9.65
C ILE A 142 -4.44 -8.40 -8.74
N MET A 143 -3.75 -7.28 -8.86
CA MET A 143 -2.69 -6.89 -7.92
C MET A 143 -3.32 -6.35 -6.65
N CYS A 144 -2.99 -6.92 -5.50
CA CYS A 144 -3.47 -6.47 -4.19
C CYS A 144 -2.31 -5.97 -3.32
N GLY A 145 -2.50 -4.83 -2.66
CA GLY A 145 -1.46 -4.18 -1.85
C GLY A 145 -1.12 -4.90 -0.54
N ASN A 146 -1.96 -5.84 -0.08
CA ASN A 146 -1.68 -6.71 1.06
C ASN A 146 -2.50 -8.01 1.01
N ASP A 147 -2.15 -8.98 1.87
CA ASP A 147 -2.81 -10.30 1.94
C ASP A 147 -4.29 -10.22 2.34
N SER A 148 -4.70 -9.22 3.13
CA SER A 148 -6.09 -9.05 3.53
C SER A 148 -6.96 -8.67 2.33
N LEU A 149 -6.50 -7.73 1.50
CA LEU A 149 -7.15 -7.36 0.25
C LEU A 149 -7.16 -8.53 -0.73
N ALA A 150 -6.02 -9.23 -0.90
CA ALA A 150 -5.89 -10.39 -1.77
C ALA A 150 -6.84 -11.52 -1.35
N GLY A 151 -6.90 -11.86 -0.08
CA GLY A 151 -7.79 -12.90 0.44
C GLY A 151 -9.27 -12.63 0.14
N GLN A 152 -9.70 -11.37 0.20
CA GLN A 152 -11.07 -11.00 -0.14
C GLN A 152 -11.31 -10.92 -1.65
N ALA A 153 -10.31 -10.59 -2.45
CA ALA A 153 -10.38 -10.73 -3.91
C ALA A 153 -10.54 -12.20 -4.31
N VAL A 154 -9.74 -13.12 -3.73
CA VAL A 154 -9.87 -14.56 -3.94
C VAL A 154 -11.25 -15.07 -3.50
N LYS A 155 -11.79 -14.60 -2.37
CA LYS A 155 -13.14 -14.95 -1.93
C LYS A 155 -14.18 -14.54 -2.97
N TYR A 156 -14.14 -13.30 -3.47
CA TYR A 156 -15.03 -12.82 -4.52
C TYR A 156 -14.94 -13.73 -5.77
N LEU A 157 -13.73 -14.04 -6.24
CA LEU A 157 -13.51 -14.90 -7.40
C LEU A 157 -14.08 -16.33 -7.18
N SER A 158 -13.96 -16.85 -5.96
CA SER A 158 -14.52 -18.16 -5.58
C SER A 158 -16.05 -18.15 -5.66
N GLU A 159 -16.70 -17.10 -5.18
CA GLU A 159 -18.16 -16.94 -5.27
C GLU A 159 -18.64 -16.82 -6.73
N GLN A 160 -17.80 -16.22 -7.60
CA GLN A 160 -18.05 -16.14 -9.04
C GLN A 160 -17.62 -17.40 -9.81
N ARG A 161 -17.11 -18.45 -9.13
CA ARG A 161 -16.59 -19.70 -9.72
C ARG A 161 -15.40 -19.47 -10.68
N LYS A 162 -14.61 -18.42 -10.41
CA LYS A 162 -13.41 -18.02 -11.18
C LYS A 162 -12.10 -18.23 -10.43
N ALA A 163 -12.14 -18.90 -9.29
CA ALA A 163 -10.92 -19.21 -8.53
C ALA A 163 -9.99 -20.09 -9.38
N GLY A 164 -8.72 -19.66 -9.49
CA GLY A 164 -7.70 -20.33 -10.31
C GLY A 164 -7.69 -19.92 -11.79
N GLU A 165 -8.66 -19.12 -12.27
CA GLU A 165 -8.68 -18.57 -13.62
C GLU A 165 -8.03 -17.20 -13.70
N ILE A 166 -8.07 -16.43 -12.61
CA ILE A 166 -7.54 -15.07 -12.49
C ILE A 166 -6.40 -15.08 -11.46
N ALA A 167 -5.24 -14.55 -11.84
CA ALA A 167 -4.09 -14.39 -10.95
C ALA A 167 -4.38 -13.34 -9.85
N VAL A 168 -4.01 -13.63 -8.59
CA VAL A 168 -4.14 -12.68 -7.46
C VAL A 168 -2.83 -12.64 -6.67
#